data_9e932c137e6f54e26ab7dbe4fc885f3f
#
_entry.id   9e932c137e6f54e26ab7dbe4fc885f3f
#
_cell.length_a   1.000
_cell.length_b   1.000
_cell.length_c   1.000
_cell.angle_alpha   90.00
_cell.angle_beta   90.00
_cell.angle_gamma   90.00
#
_symmetry.space_group_name_H-M   'P 1'
#
loop_
_entity.id
_entity.type
_entity.pdbx_description
1 polymer ?
#
loop_
_entity_poly.entity_id
_entity_poly.type
_entity_poly.pdbx_seq_one_letter_code
_entity_poly.pdbx_strand_id
1 'polypeptide(L)'
;MKLFTIHPGASTSTHDVFTGLTRALESQGHTLVKYKLSARIAQSASWLMHSWRQARKAGLDISKPNQADILYHAHGDALLKALHHDCEWVLLFSAMFTPLYVIRLFKKAGLKIALVLTESPYNDEEQAQIIREVDIAWTNERSSVERLSQSNPNVYYLPHGYDEQIHSFRHPVEESILSHDVVFVGSGFHERVEILRDTDWTDIDFGLYGFWQLGSRHRLKQYLRSGAIPNSVTAGLYRNAKIGLNIFRRSVAFDKRSPRVEGAESISPRIYELAACGCFFVSDPRDELDEIFGGAVPTFETADELGEVVRKYLSNDVERARIAGLLREAVVGHTWANRAERLMNDLGAHVQQRSESEVIQT
;
A
#
# COMPACT_ATOMS: atom_id res chain seq x y z
N MET A 1 -2.46 0.64 -23.95
CA MET A 1 -3.80 0.99 -23.44
C MET A 1 -3.74 2.36 -22.77
N LYS A 2 -4.84 3.13 -22.77
CA LYS A 2 -4.95 4.43 -22.11
C LYS A 2 -5.87 4.32 -20.90
N LEU A 3 -5.34 4.61 -19.71
CA LEU A 3 -6.03 4.42 -18.43
C LEU A 3 -6.16 5.75 -17.69
N PHE A 4 -7.33 6.01 -17.12
CA PHE A 4 -7.51 7.08 -16.16
C PHE A 4 -7.28 6.53 -14.74
N THR A 5 -6.27 7.04 -14.05
CA THR A 5 -5.90 6.49 -12.73
C THR A 5 -6.30 7.44 -11.61
N ILE A 6 -7.01 6.93 -10.61
CA ILE A 6 -7.40 7.69 -9.41
C ILE A 6 -6.64 7.17 -8.20
N HIS A 7 -5.92 8.09 -7.54
CA HIS A 7 -5.21 7.83 -6.30
C HIS A 7 -5.87 8.57 -5.13
N PRO A 8 -6.20 7.90 -4.02
CA PRO A 8 -6.97 8.50 -2.92
C PRO A 8 -6.24 9.62 -2.18
N GLY A 9 -4.92 9.65 -2.21
CA GLY A 9 -4.14 10.71 -1.57
C GLY A 9 -2.95 10.21 -0.75
N ALA A 10 -2.40 11.07 0.07
CA ALA A 10 -1.10 10.92 0.73
C ALA A 10 -1.07 9.94 1.94
N SER A 11 -1.84 8.86 1.92
CA SER A 11 -1.52 7.72 2.79
C SER A 11 -0.24 7.07 2.26
N THR A 12 0.80 7.02 3.05
CA THR A 12 2.15 6.64 2.63
C THR A 12 2.21 5.27 1.94
N SER A 13 1.57 4.24 2.47
CA SER A 13 1.58 2.89 1.88
C SER A 13 0.90 2.82 0.52
N THR A 14 -0.27 3.44 0.38
CA THR A 14 -1.02 3.47 -0.88
C THR A 14 -0.29 4.32 -1.93
N HIS A 15 0.44 5.36 -1.50
CA HIS A 15 1.19 6.24 -2.42
C HIS A 15 2.34 5.51 -3.10
N ASP A 16 3.09 4.70 -2.37
CA ASP A 16 4.23 3.97 -2.92
C ASP A 16 3.77 2.88 -3.90
N VAL A 17 2.71 2.14 -3.56
CA VAL A 17 2.06 1.18 -4.47
C VAL A 17 1.60 1.87 -5.76
N PHE A 18 0.89 3.00 -5.63
CA PHE A 18 0.44 3.79 -6.79
C PHE A 18 1.61 4.25 -7.65
N THR A 19 2.65 4.81 -7.02
CA THR A 19 3.79 5.37 -7.74
C THR A 19 4.59 4.28 -8.45
N GLY A 20 4.87 3.17 -7.78
CA GLY A 20 5.61 2.05 -8.34
C GLY A 20 4.86 1.41 -9.51
N LEU A 21 3.58 1.07 -9.31
CA LEU A 21 2.77 0.40 -10.32
C LEU A 21 2.49 1.31 -11.54
N THR A 22 2.18 2.60 -11.33
CA THR A 22 1.94 3.53 -12.45
C THR A 22 3.21 3.82 -13.24
N ARG A 23 4.36 3.95 -12.60
CA ARG A 23 5.66 4.07 -13.26
C ARG A 23 5.95 2.85 -14.14
N ALA A 24 5.71 1.66 -13.61
CA ALA A 24 5.90 0.41 -14.34
C ALA A 24 4.97 0.32 -15.56
N LEU A 25 3.70 0.65 -15.42
CA LEU A 25 2.75 0.70 -16.53
C LEU A 25 3.19 1.68 -17.64
N GLU A 26 3.66 2.88 -17.26
CA GLU A 26 4.17 3.86 -18.21
C GLU A 26 5.44 3.35 -18.94
N SER A 27 6.36 2.70 -18.22
CA SER A 27 7.57 2.11 -18.81
C SER A 27 7.27 0.97 -19.79
N GLN A 28 6.13 0.30 -19.63
CA GLN A 28 5.61 -0.73 -20.53
C GLN A 28 4.79 -0.17 -21.72
N GLY A 29 4.79 1.16 -21.90
CA GLY A 29 4.15 1.82 -23.03
C GLY A 29 2.65 2.11 -22.86
N HIS A 30 2.12 2.00 -21.65
CA HIS A 30 0.75 2.42 -21.37
C HIS A 30 0.67 3.91 -21.08
N THR A 31 -0.42 4.55 -21.53
CA THR A 31 -0.65 5.98 -21.29
C THR A 31 -1.55 6.16 -20.07
N LEU A 32 -1.08 6.89 -19.06
CA LEU A 32 -1.81 7.13 -17.82
C LEU A 32 -2.21 8.59 -17.66
N VAL A 33 -3.49 8.83 -17.42
CA VAL A 33 -4.01 10.14 -17.00
C VAL A 33 -4.18 10.09 -15.48
N LYS A 34 -3.23 10.65 -14.75
CA LYS A 34 -3.16 10.55 -13.28
C LYS A 34 -4.00 11.62 -12.59
N TYR A 35 -4.89 11.21 -11.69
CA TYR A 35 -5.78 12.08 -10.93
C TYR A 35 -5.55 11.95 -9.42
N LYS A 36 -5.05 13.04 -8.81
CA LYS A 36 -4.79 13.12 -7.36
C LYS A 36 -6.06 13.54 -6.63
N LEU A 37 -6.85 12.55 -6.18
CA LEU A 37 -8.17 12.78 -5.58
C LEU A 37 -8.11 13.67 -4.32
N SER A 38 -7.14 13.47 -3.42
CA SER A 38 -7.02 14.28 -2.19
C SER A 38 -6.86 15.78 -2.45
N ALA A 39 -6.05 16.15 -3.46
CA ALA A 39 -5.88 17.54 -3.85
C ALA A 39 -7.19 18.12 -4.41
N ARG A 40 -7.95 17.32 -5.17
CA ARG A 40 -9.23 17.73 -5.73
C ARG A 40 -10.33 17.83 -4.68
N ILE A 41 -10.36 16.94 -3.71
CA ILE A 41 -11.26 17.05 -2.54
C ILE A 41 -11.03 18.37 -1.82
N ALA A 42 -9.78 18.72 -1.52
CA ALA A 42 -9.44 19.98 -0.85
C ALA A 42 -9.85 21.21 -1.68
N GLN A 43 -9.59 21.18 -2.99
CA GLN A 43 -9.99 22.24 -3.91
C GLN A 43 -11.51 22.36 -4.02
N SER A 44 -12.22 21.24 -4.14
CA SER A 44 -13.68 21.17 -4.20
C SER A 44 -14.33 21.72 -2.92
N ALA A 45 -13.79 21.34 -1.76
CA ALA A 45 -14.24 21.86 -0.46
C ALA A 45 -14.10 23.38 -0.39
N SER A 46 -12.95 23.91 -0.78
CA SER A 46 -12.67 25.36 -0.78
C SER A 46 -13.65 26.09 -1.71
N TRP A 47 -13.81 25.60 -2.94
CA TRP A 47 -14.68 26.23 -3.93
C TRP A 47 -16.16 26.18 -3.53
N LEU A 48 -16.68 25.03 -3.10
CA LEU A 48 -18.08 24.88 -2.67
C LEU A 48 -18.37 25.76 -1.45
N MET A 49 -17.46 25.82 -0.47
CA MET A 49 -17.61 26.67 0.70
C MET A 49 -17.59 28.16 0.37
N HIS A 50 -16.73 28.55 -0.60
CA HIS A 50 -16.72 29.94 -1.08
C HIS A 50 -18.04 30.28 -1.78
N SER A 51 -18.49 29.46 -2.72
CA SER A 51 -19.74 29.65 -3.46
C SER A 51 -20.96 29.70 -2.53
N TRP A 52 -21.02 28.82 -1.55
CA TRP A 52 -22.06 28.85 -0.52
C TRP A 52 -22.09 30.16 0.26
N ARG A 53 -20.92 30.66 0.70
CA ARG A 53 -20.83 31.96 1.41
C ARG A 53 -21.32 33.12 0.55
N GLN A 54 -20.97 33.15 -0.74
CA GLN A 54 -21.43 34.18 -1.67
C GLN A 54 -22.97 34.11 -1.86
N ALA A 55 -23.51 32.92 -2.07
CA ALA A 55 -24.95 32.72 -2.22
C ALA A 55 -25.72 33.16 -0.96
N ARG A 56 -25.21 32.81 0.23
CA ARG A 56 -25.83 33.28 1.52
C ARG A 56 -25.77 34.79 1.66
N LYS A 57 -24.68 35.44 1.23
CA LYS A 57 -24.60 36.93 1.21
C LYS A 57 -25.56 37.54 0.22
N ALA A 58 -25.89 36.86 -0.87
CA ALA A 58 -26.89 37.26 -1.83
C ALA A 58 -28.35 36.98 -1.39
N GLY A 59 -28.58 36.49 -0.14
CA GLY A 59 -29.89 36.23 0.42
C GLY A 59 -30.49 34.87 0.01
N LEU A 60 -29.73 34.00 -0.65
CA LEU A 60 -30.22 32.66 -1.02
C LEU A 60 -30.24 31.73 0.21
N ASP A 61 -31.35 31.04 0.42
CA ASP A 61 -31.44 30.01 1.47
C ASP A 61 -31.04 28.65 0.93
N ILE A 62 -29.74 28.37 1.02
CA ILE A 62 -29.14 27.12 0.57
C ILE A 62 -28.42 26.41 1.72
N SER A 63 -28.49 25.09 1.72
CA SER A 63 -27.77 24.26 2.70
C SER A 63 -26.25 24.36 2.55
N LYS A 64 -25.54 24.24 3.68
CA LYS A 64 -24.09 24.19 3.68
C LYS A 64 -23.61 22.88 3.00
N PRO A 65 -22.62 22.94 2.09
CA PRO A 65 -22.05 21.75 1.50
C PRO A 65 -21.53 20.77 2.56
N ASN A 66 -21.86 19.51 2.39
CA ASN A 66 -21.41 18.40 3.22
C ASN A 66 -20.31 17.58 2.53
N GLN A 67 -19.84 16.52 3.15
CA GLN A 67 -18.82 15.66 2.60
C GLN A 67 -19.23 14.98 1.29
N ALA A 68 -20.49 14.54 1.16
CA ALA A 68 -21.00 13.91 -0.05
C ALA A 68 -20.97 14.88 -1.24
N ASP A 69 -21.37 16.15 -1.04
CA ASP A 69 -21.32 17.20 -2.06
C ASP A 69 -19.89 17.43 -2.54
N ILE A 70 -18.94 17.47 -1.61
CA ILE A 70 -17.51 17.66 -1.91
C ILE A 70 -16.97 16.49 -2.74
N LEU A 71 -17.27 15.25 -2.33
CA LEU A 71 -16.85 14.06 -3.06
C LEU A 71 -17.49 13.98 -4.45
N TYR A 72 -18.78 14.31 -4.55
CA TYR A 72 -19.48 14.33 -5.82
C TYR A 72 -18.86 15.33 -6.79
N HIS A 73 -18.57 16.55 -6.34
CA HIS A 73 -17.93 17.58 -7.17
C HIS A 73 -16.51 17.17 -7.61
N ALA A 74 -15.69 16.62 -6.69
CA ALA A 74 -14.35 16.17 -7.00
C ALA A 74 -14.36 15.03 -8.06
N HIS A 75 -15.27 14.08 -7.96
CA HIS A 75 -15.37 12.97 -8.91
C HIS A 75 -16.07 13.37 -10.22
N GLY A 76 -16.92 14.38 -10.21
CA GLY A 76 -17.47 14.97 -11.45
C GLY A 76 -16.36 15.55 -12.33
N ASP A 77 -15.38 16.26 -11.73
CA ASP A 77 -14.17 16.72 -12.44
C ASP A 77 -13.34 15.52 -12.97
N ALA A 78 -13.21 14.45 -12.18
CA ALA A 78 -12.51 13.23 -12.59
C ALA A 78 -13.19 12.59 -13.81
N LEU A 79 -14.53 12.46 -13.79
CA LEU A 79 -15.30 11.93 -14.91
C LEU A 79 -15.09 12.74 -16.19
N LEU A 80 -15.24 14.07 -16.10
CA LEU A 80 -15.06 14.95 -17.27
C LEU A 80 -13.66 14.82 -17.85
N LYS A 81 -12.63 14.71 -17.02
CA LYS A 81 -11.25 14.49 -17.48
C LYS A 81 -11.04 13.13 -18.11
N ALA A 82 -11.61 12.06 -17.54
CA ALA A 82 -11.51 10.73 -18.14
C ALA A 82 -12.12 10.71 -19.55
N LEU A 83 -13.28 11.32 -19.71
CA LEU A 83 -13.96 11.43 -21.02
C LEU A 83 -13.21 12.35 -21.99
N HIS A 84 -12.71 13.51 -21.52
CA HIS A 84 -11.95 14.44 -22.37
C HIS A 84 -10.64 13.82 -22.90
N HIS A 85 -10.06 12.89 -22.15
CA HIS A 85 -8.87 12.16 -22.56
C HIS A 85 -9.17 10.84 -23.27
N ASP A 86 -10.42 10.55 -23.63
CA ASP A 86 -10.85 9.32 -24.32
C ASP A 86 -10.35 8.04 -23.59
N CYS A 87 -10.44 8.03 -22.27
CA CYS A 87 -10.11 6.85 -21.48
C CYS A 87 -11.31 5.90 -21.44
N GLU A 88 -11.10 4.62 -21.73
CA GLU A 88 -12.13 3.58 -21.57
C GLU A 88 -12.16 3.00 -20.14
N TRP A 89 -11.01 2.96 -19.49
CA TRP A 89 -10.82 2.36 -18.18
C TRP A 89 -10.44 3.39 -17.14
N VAL A 90 -11.08 3.25 -15.97
CA VAL A 90 -10.68 3.92 -14.73
C VAL A 90 -10.02 2.90 -13.83
N LEU A 91 -8.74 3.09 -13.51
CA LEU A 91 -7.99 2.28 -12.57
C LEU A 91 -7.97 2.98 -11.21
N LEU A 92 -8.73 2.44 -10.27
CA LEU A 92 -8.79 2.92 -8.89
C LEU A 92 -7.71 2.25 -8.03
N PHE A 93 -6.96 3.04 -7.27
CA PHE A 93 -6.05 2.54 -6.25
C PHE A 93 -6.67 2.75 -4.88
N SER A 94 -7.08 1.68 -4.23
CA SER A 94 -7.92 1.71 -3.04
C SER A 94 -9.24 2.47 -3.30
N ALA A 95 -10.35 1.93 -2.93
CA ALA A 95 -11.64 2.61 -3.13
C ALA A 95 -11.92 3.71 -2.07
N MET A 96 -10.93 4.05 -1.27
CA MET A 96 -11.02 5.10 -0.26
C MET A 96 -11.47 6.43 -0.88
N PHE A 97 -12.49 7.04 -0.28
CA PHE A 97 -13.10 8.28 -0.76
C PHE A 97 -13.83 8.19 -2.12
N THR A 98 -14.08 6.98 -2.64
CA THR A 98 -14.83 6.77 -3.88
C THR A 98 -16.14 6.02 -3.59
N PRO A 99 -17.23 6.75 -3.27
CA PRO A 99 -18.52 6.15 -2.92
C PRO A 99 -19.15 5.38 -4.10
N LEU A 100 -20.03 4.42 -3.82
CA LEU A 100 -20.73 3.60 -4.82
C LEU A 100 -21.45 4.44 -5.89
N TYR A 101 -22.05 5.55 -5.52
CA TYR A 101 -22.75 6.41 -6.49
C TYR A 101 -21.79 7.01 -7.54
N VAL A 102 -20.52 7.19 -7.19
CA VAL A 102 -19.48 7.65 -8.13
C VAL A 102 -19.13 6.54 -9.12
N ILE A 103 -18.94 5.31 -8.65
CA ILE A 103 -18.67 4.15 -9.50
C ILE A 103 -19.81 3.98 -10.51
N ARG A 104 -21.06 4.03 -10.03
CA ARG A 104 -22.25 3.97 -10.90
C ARG A 104 -22.32 5.12 -11.88
N LEU A 105 -21.88 6.32 -11.50
CA LEU A 105 -21.81 7.47 -12.39
C LEU A 105 -20.81 7.24 -13.53
N PHE A 106 -19.62 6.72 -13.23
CA PHE A 106 -18.61 6.38 -14.24
C PHE A 106 -19.11 5.30 -15.18
N LYS A 107 -19.73 4.24 -14.67
CA LYS A 107 -20.32 3.17 -15.49
C LYS A 107 -21.45 3.69 -16.40
N LYS A 108 -22.31 4.58 -15.92
CA LYS A 108 -23.36 5.23 -16.74
C LYS A 108 -22.77 6.06 -17.87
N ALA A 109 -21.56 6.60 -17.71
CA ALA A 109 -20.85 7.33 -18.75
C ALA A 109 -20.08 6.41 -19.72
N GLY A 110 -20.22 5.09 -19.59
CA GLY A 110 -19.58 4.10 -20.47
C GLY A 110 -18.16 3.69 -20.06
N LEU A 111 -17.66 4.17 -18.91
CA LEU A 111 -16.34 3.81 -18.41
C LEU A 111 -16.37 2.44 -17.73
N LYS A 112 -15.33 1.64 -17.95
CA LYS A 112 -15.06 0.38 -17.25
C LYS A 112 -14.19 0.65 -16.04
N ILE A 113 -14.40 -0.09 -14.95
CA ILE A 113 -13.75 0.17 -13.66
C ILE A 113 -12.88 -1.01 -13.25
N ALA A 114 -11.59 -0.75 -13.07
CA ALA A 114 -10.62 -1.66 -12.51
C ALA A 114 -10.18 -1.16 -11.12
N LEU A 115 -10.04 -2.04 -10.15
CA LEU A 115 -9.75 -1.68 -8.75
C LEU A 115 -8.55 -2.46 -8.21
N VAL A 116 -7.53 -1.75 -7.74
CA VAL A 116 -6.40 -2.32 -6.99
C VAL A 116 -6.60 -2.07 -5.50
N LEU A 117 -6.84 -3.11 -4.74
CA LEU A 117 -6.93 -3.08 -3.28
C LEU A 117 -5.52 -3.11 -2.67
N THR A 118 -5.31 -2.34 -1.62
CA THR A 118 -4.01 -2.20 -0.94
C THR A 118 -4.09 -2.39 0.57
N GLU A 119 -5.29 -2.59 1.10
CA GLU A 119 -5.58 -2.66 2.54
C GLU A 119 -6.26 -3.98 2.94
N SER A 120 -6.36 -4.96 2.03
CA SER A 120 -6.83 -6.29 2.39
C SER A 120 -5.84 -6.95 3.37
N PRO A 121 -6.31 -7.72 4.33
CA PRO A 121 -7.71 -8.12 4.57
C PRO A 121 -8.49 -7.17 5.50
N TYR A 122 -7.92 -6.03 5.91
CA TYR A 122 -8.40 -5.20 7.01
C TYR A 122 -9.70 -4.43 6.72
N ASN A 123 -10.02 -4.18 5.45
CA ASN A 123 -11.22 -3.42 5.02
C ASN A 123 -12.10 -4.20 4.04
N ASP A 124 -11.97 -5.51 3.98
CA ASP A 124 -12.63 -6.34 2.95
C ASP A 124 -14.15 -6.30 3.02
N GLU A 125 -14.76 -6.15 4.21
CA GLU A 125 -16.21 -6.04 4.36
C GLU A 125 -16.77 -4.78 3.68
N GLU A 126 -16.11 -3.65 3.88
CA GLU A 126 -16.49 -2.38 3.23
C GLU A 126 -16.24 -2.46 1.73
N GLN A 127 -15.15 -3.09 1.33
CA GLN A 127 -14.73 -3.17 -0.06
C GLN A 127 -15.57 -4.16 -0.88
N ALA A 128 -16.14 -5.19 -0.26
CA ALA A 128 -17.03 -6.13 -0.93
C ALA A 128 -18.23 -5.46 -1.62
N GLN A 129 -18.74 -4.36 -1.06
CA GLN A 129 -19.82 -3.59 -1.69
C GLN A 129 -19.37 -2.88 -2.98
N ILE A 130 -18.13 -2.38 -2.99
CA ILE A 130 -17.54 -1.68 -4.13
C ILE A 130 -17.15 -2.68 -5.22
N ILE A 131 -16.58 -3.81 -4.82
CA ILE A 131 -16.16 -4.89 -5.71
C ILE A 131 -17.33 -5.42 -6.55
N ARG A 132 -18.54 -5.46 -6.04
CA ARG A 132 -19.76 -5.84 -6.81
C ARG A 132 -20.03 -4.91 -8.01
N GLU A 133 -19.59 -3.69 -7.95
CA GLU A 133 -19.88 -2.66 -8.97
C GLU A 133 -18.72 -2.47 -9.97
N VAL A 134 -17.53 -3.00 -9.71
CA VAL A 134 -16.39 -2.87 -10.63
C VAL A 134 -16.34 -4.04 -11.62
N ASP A 135 -15.66 -3.85 -12.74
CA ASP A 135 -15.55 -4.87 -13.78
C ASP A 135 -14.48 -5.91 -13.44
N ILE A 136 -13.37 -5.49 -12.82
CA ILE A 136 -12.25 -6.34 -12.39
C ILE A 136 -11.58 -5.75 -11.16
N ALA A 137 -11.06 -6.58 -10.26
CA ALA A 137 -10.33 -6.13 -9.08
C ALA A 137 -9.13 -7.02 -8.77
N TRP A 138 -8.14 -6.45 -8.10
CA TRP A 138 -7.00 -7.17 -7.52
C TRP A 138 -6.88 -6.88 -6.04
N THR A 139 -6.59 -7.92 -5.26
CA THR A 139 -6.31 -7.81 -3.83
C THR A 139 -4.85 -8.15 -3.54
N ASN A 140 -4.25 -7.42 -2.61
CA ASN A 140 -2.90 -7.67 -2.11
C ASN A 140 -2.82 -8.83 -1.12
N GLU A 141 -3.95 -9.43 -0.75
CA GLU A 141 -4.04 -10.49 0.24
C GLU A 141 -4.63 -11.77 -0.37
N ARG A 142 -3.85 -12.85 -0.34
CA ARG A 142 -4.23 -14.12 -0.96
C ARG A 142 -5.46 -14.74 -0.31
N SER A 143 -5.51 -14.75 1.02
CA SER A 143 -6.65 -15.27 1.79
C SER A 143 -7.96 -14.52 1.55
N SER A 144 -7.90 -13.30 1.02
CA SER A 144 -9.08 -12.50 0.69
C SER A 144 -9.72 -12.86 -0.65
N VAL A 145 -9.00 -13.52 -1.56
CA VAL A 145 -9.49 -13.77 -2.94
C VAL A 145 -10.80 -14.56 -2.93
N GLU A 146 -10.87 -15.68 -2.24
CA GLU A 146 -12.06 -16.52 -2.21
C GLU A 146 -13.29 -15.76 -1.69
N ARG A 147 -13.14 -15.04 -0.57
CA ARG A 147 -14.21 -14.24 0.02
C ARG A 147 -14.68 -13.11 -0.90
N LEU A 148 -13.76 -12.38 -1.50
CA LEU A 148 -14.09 -11.25 -2.38
C LEU A 148 -14.66 -11.73 -3.71
N SER A 149 -14.27 -12.91 -4.19
CA SER A 149 -14.80 -13.53 -5.42
C SER A 149 -16.29 -13.89 -5.30
N GLN A 150 -16.83 -14.05 -4.09
CA GLN A 150 -18.27 -14.18 -3.87
C GLN A 150 -19.05 -12.93 -4.26
N SER A 151 -18.38 -11.76 -4.25
CA SER A 151 -18.97 -10.49 -4.65
C SER A 151 -18.74 -10.15 -6.13
N ASN A 152 -17.62 -10.60 -6.70
CA ASN A 152 -17.27 -10.42 -8.11
C ASN A 152 -16.30 -11.54 -8.54
N PRO A 153 -16.64 -12.41 -9.50
CA PRO A 153 -15.75 -13.51 -9.90
C PRO A 153 -14.43 -13.04 -10.54
N ASN A 154 -14.34 -11.78 -10.93
CA ASN A 154 -13.13 -11.18 -11.55
C ASN A 154 -12.24 -10.54 -10.48
N VAL A 155 -12.02 -11.21 -9.36
CA VAL A 155 -11.07 -10.80 -8.33
C VAL A 155 -9.84 -11.69 -8.39
N TYR A 156 -8.66 -11.07 -8.48
CA TYR A 156 -7.39 -11.77 -8.61
C TYR A 156 -6.42 -11.37 -7.49
N TYR A 157 -5.49 -12.25 -7.17
CA TYR A 157 -4.39 -11.95 -6.27
C TYR A 157 -3.30 -11.18 -7.00
N LEU A 158 -2.95 -9.99 -6.50
CA LEU A 158 -1.81 -9.20 -6.97
C LEU A 158 -0.93 -8.86 -5.76
N PRO A 159 0.10 -9.67 -5.46
CA PRO A 159 0.98 -9.40 -4.33
C PRO A 159 1.68 -8.05 -4.45
N HIS A 160 2.11 -7.51 -3.34
CA HIS A 160 2.97 -6.35 -3.32
C HIS A 160 4.30 -6.62 -4.07
N GLY A 161 5.07 -5.58 -4.29
CA GLY A 161 6.38 -5.63 -4.91
C GLY A 161 7.25 -4.49 -4.44
N TYR A 162 8.42 -4.37 -5.04
CA TYR A 162 9.35 -3.27 -4.78
C TYR A 162 9.66 -2.48 -6.06
N ASP A 163 10.16 -1.26 -5.91
CA ASP A 163 10.61 -0.41 -7.00
C ASP A 163 12.11 -0.55 -7.19
N GLU A 164 12.54 -1.13 -8.31
CA GLU A 164 13.95 -1.36 -8.62
C GLU A 164 14.78 -0.07 -8.72
N GLN A 165 14.14 1.05 -9.04
CA GLN A 165 14.80 2.35 -9.11
C GLN A 165 15.08 2.96 -7.74
N ILE A 166 14.42 2.46 -6.69
CA ILE A 166 14.55 2.92 -5.31
C ILE A 166 15.24 1.87 -4.45
N HIS A 167 14.75 0.63 -4.52
CA HIS A 167 15.17 -0.47 -3.66
C HIS A 167 16.20 -1.35 -4.37
N SER A 168 17.41 -0.84 -4.51
CA SER A 168 18.54 -1.62 -5.04
C SER A 168 19.70 -1.59 -4.05
N PHE A 169 20.24 -2.76 -3.74
CA PHE A 169 21.45 -2.88 -2.91
C PHE A 169 22.67 -2.20 -3.53
N ARG A 170 22.64 -1.94 -4.85
CA ARG A 170 23.74 -1.29 -5.60
C ARG A 170 23.71 0.23 -5.51
N HIS A 171 22.61 0.82 -5.03
CA HIS A 171 22.55 2.26 -4.90
C HIS A 171 23.44 2.72 -3.73
N PRO A 172 24.16 3.82 -3.88
CA PRO A 172 24.94 4.38 -2.80
C PRO A 172 24.03 4.81 -1.66
N VAL A 173 24.55 4.78 -0.44
CA VAL A 173 23.92 5.37 0.73
C VAL A 173 24.41 6.79 0.86
N GLU A 174 23.50 7.76 0.94
CA GLU A 174 23.85 9.16 1.16
C GLU A 174 24.43 9.32 2.58
N GLU A 175 25.45 10.17 2.75
CA GLU A 175 26.10 10.43 4.04
C GLU A 175 25.15 10.94 5.13
N SER A 176 24.05 11.59 4.74
CA SER A 176 23.01 12.08 5.65
C SER A 176 22.16 10.97 6.27
N ILE A 177 22.21 9.74 5.74
CA ILE A 177 21.39 8.63 6.22
C ILE A 177 22.10 7.92 7.39
N LEU A 178 21.41 7.90 8.53
CA LEU A 178 21.92 7.27 9.73
C LEU A 178 22.10 5.75 9.56
N SER A 179 23.15 5.23 10.16
CA SER A 179 23.34 3.80 10.34
C SER A 179 22.73 3.37 11.67
N HIS A 180 22.10 2.20 11.69
CA HIS A 180 21.55 1.61 12.91
C HIS A 180 21.91 0.14 13.02
N ASP A 181 21.99 -0.36 14.24
CA ASP A 181 22.06 -1.80 14.47
C ASP A 181 20.77 -2.47 14.03
N VAL A 182 19.63 -1.88 14.41
CA VAL A 182 18.30 -2.36 14.03
C VAL A 182 17.44 -1.20 13.54
N VAL A 183 16.74 -1.35 12.44
CA VAL A 183 15.81 -0.34 11.93
C VAL A 183 14.40 -0.90 11.72
N PHE A 184 13.40 -0.15 12.18
CA PHE A 184 11.99 -0.37 11.81
C PHE A 184 11.41 0.90 11.19
N VAL A 185 10.88 0.77 9.97
CA VAL A 185 10.15 1.85 9.29
C VAL A 185 8.70 1.43 9.10
N GLY A 186 7.76 2.16 9.72
CA GLY A 186 6.34 1.85 9.59
C GLY A 186 5.47 2.55 10.63
N SER A 187 4.19 2.24 10.60
CA SER A 187 3.21 2.84 11.52
C SER A 187 3.05 2.05 12.81
N GLY A 188 2.82 2.75 13.92
CA GLY A 188 2.69 2.21 15.27
C GLY A 188 1.32 1.59 15.54
N PHE A 189 0.97 0.51 14.85
CA PHE A 189 -0.17 -0.32 15.22
C PHE A 189 0.06 -0.95 16.60
N HIS A 190 -1.02 -1.29 17.28
CA HIS A 190 -0.97 -1.70 18.68
C HIS A 190 -0.03 -2.89 18.93
N GLU A 191 -0.11 -3.93 18.13
CA GLU A 191 0.76 -5.10 18.19
C GLU A 191 2.25 -4.77 18.03
N ARG A 192 2.56 -3.80 17.18
CA ARG A 192 3.93 -3.32 16.97
C ARG A 192 4.44 -2.54 18.18
N VAL A 193 3.56 -1.70 18.75
CA VAL A 193 3.89 -0.94 19.96
C VAL A 193 4.16 -1.88 21.12
N GLU A 194 3.37 -2.93 21.31
CA GLU A 194 3.54 -3.91 22.39
C GLU A 194 4.88 -4.64 22.26
N ILE A 195 5.12 -5.29 21.14
CA ILE A 195 6.32 -6.10 20.93
C ILE A 195 7.60 -5.25 21.06
N LEU A 196 7.64 -4.09 20.38
CA LEU A 196 8.81 -3.22 20.41
C LEU A 196 9.05 -2.57 21.78
N ARG A 197 7.99 -2.28 22.55
CA ARG A 197 8.09 -1.75 23.91
C ARG A 197 8.69 -2.77 24.87
N ASP A 198 8.31 -4.03 24.73
CA ASP A 198 8.65 -5.09 25.68
C ASP A 198 9.98 -5.77 25.33
N THR A 199 10.47 -5.58 24.10
CA THR A 199 11.83 -6.02 23.70
C THR A 199 12.90 -5.22 24.45
N ASP A 200 13.95 -5.92 24.92
CA ASP A 200 15.12 -5.31 25.51
C ASP A 200 16.11 -4.81 24.42
N TRP A 201 16.21 -3.48 24.31
CA TRP A 201 17.10 -2.77 23.38
C TRP A 201 18.39 -2.26 24.04
N THR A 202 18.78 -2.80 25.21
CA THR A 202 20.01 -2.38 25.89
C THR A 202 21.22 -2.65 25.01
N ASP A 203 22.10 -1.65 24.86
CA ASP A 203 23.30 -1.66 24.04
C ASP A 203 23.05 -1.91 22.51
N ILE A 204 21.83 -1.65 22.04
CA ILE A 204 21.44 -1.75 20.63
C ILE A 204 21.01 -0.37 20.12
N ASP A 205 21.64 0.14 19.05
CA ASP A 205 21.18 1.34 18.37
C ASP A 205 19.95 1.01 17.53
N PHE A 206 18.77 1.21 18.13
CA PHE A 206 17.49 0.98 17.47
C PHE A 206 16.94 2.27 16.86
N GLY A 207 16.75 2.29 15.54
CA GLY A 207 16.13 3.36 14.78
C GLY A 207 14.67 3.08 14.47
N LEU A 208 13.75 3.89 15.05
CA LEU A 208 12.31 3.79 14.83
C LEU A 208 11.83 4.97 13.98
N TYR A 209 11.13 4.68 12.85
CA TYR A 209 10.65 5.68 11.91
C TYR A 209 9.20 5.45 11.54
N GLY A 210 8.48 6.53 11.20
CA GLY A 210 7.11 6.46 10.73
C GLY A 210 6.09 7.12 11.66
N PHE A 211 4.82 6.84 11.46
CA PHE A 211 3.73 7.45 12.22
C PHE A 211 3.45 6.67 13.51
N TRP A 212 3.78 7.27 14.66
CA TRP A 212 3.65 6.67 16.00
C TRP A 212 2.89 7.59 16.94
N GLN A 213 1.73 7.15 17.42
CA GLN A 213 0.92 7.87 18.42
C GLN A 213 1.38 7.50 19.84
N LEU A 214 2.59 7.93 20.23
CA LEU A 214 3.17 7.63 21.52
C LEU A 214 2.96 8.78 22.51
N GLY A 215 2.49 8.46 23.70
CA GLY A 215 2.44 9.41 24.82
C GLY A 215 3.83 9.99 25.16
N SER A 216 3.87 11.15 25.84
CA SER A 216 5.12 11.87 26.14
C SER A 216 6.13 11.05 26.93
N ARG A 217 5.67 10.12 27.76
CA ARG A 217 6.49 9.26 28.64
C ARG A 217 6.64 7.83 28.09
N HIS A 218 6.21 7.58 26.86
CA HIS A 218 6.28 6.22 26.29
C HIS A 218 7.73 5.81 26.03
N ARG A 219 8.10 4.61 26.46
CA ARG A 219 9.46 4.05 26.38
C ARG A 219 10.06 4.06 24.98
N LEU A 220 9.25 3.80 23.93
CA LEU A 220 9.71 3.81 22.53
C LEU A 220 10.04 5.21 22.00
N LYS A 221 9.66 6.28 22.69
CA LYS A 221 9.87 7.65 22.19
C LYS A 221 11.35 8.01 22.03
N GLN A 222 12.22 7.43 22.84
CA GLN A 222 13.67 7.63 22.76
C GLN A 222 14.29 7.08 21.47
N TYR A 223 13.66 6.08 20.84
CA TYR A 223 14.10 5.45 19.61
C TYR A 223 13.47 6.09 18.35
N LEU A 224 12.41 6.89 18.52
CA LEU A 224 11.73 7.55 17.43
C LEU A 224 12.59 8.67 16.84
N ARG A 225 13.09 8.46 15.62
CA ARG A 225 14.00 9.39 14.92
C ARG A 225 13.25 10.39 14.06
N SER A 226 12.19 9.95 13.37
CA SER A 226 11.39 10.80 12.50
C SER A 226 9.98 10.25 12.33
N GLY A 227 9.04 11.09 11.88
CA GLY A 227 7.74 10.70 11.39
C GLY A 227 7.82 9.96 10.04
N ALA A 228 6.80 10.13 9.21
CA ALA A 228 6.81 9.56 7.86
C ALA A 228 8.00 10.14 7.04
N ILE A 229 8.73 9.27 6.39
CA ILE A 229 9.90 9.58 5.57
C ILE A 229 9.67 9.11 4.12
N PRO A 230 10.32 9.76 3.13
CA PRO A 230 10.26 9.31 1.74
C PRO A 230 10.80 7.89 1.56
N ASN A 231 10.27 7.16 0.58
CA ASN A 231 10.68 5.76 0.33
C ASN A 231 12.15 5.64 -0.10
N SER A 232 12.72 6.66 -0.75
CA SER A 232 14.15 6.73 -1.05
C SER A 232 15.03 6.79 0.21
N VAL A 233 14.60 7.53 1.23
CA VAL A 233 15.27 7.59 2.55
C VAL A 233 15.11 6.25 3.27
N THR A 234 13.93 5.65 3.22
CA THR A 234 13.67 4.30 3.76
C THR A 234 14.62 3.27 3.16
N ALA A 235 14.75 3.26 1.84
CA ALA A 235 15.68 2.36 1.14
C ALA A 235 17.14 2.59 1.55
N GLY A 236 17.54 3.84 1.77
CA GLY A 236 18.86 4.18 2.30
C GLY A 236 19.09 3.63 3.72
N LEU A 237 18.09 3.78 4.61
CA LEU A 237 18.13 3.20 5.95
C LEU A 237 18.27 1.67 5.91
N TYR A 238 17.53 1.00 5.02
CA TYR A 238 17.63 -0.46 4.86
C TYR A 238 19.02 -0.89 4.38
N ARG A 239 19.64 -0.18 3.44
CA ARG A 239 21.02 -0.46 2.99
C ARG A 239 22.08 -0.21 4.06
N ASN A 240 21.80 0.69 5.00
CA ASN A 240 22.77 1.13 6.02
C ASN A 240 22.57 0.47 7.38
N ALA A 241 21.49 -0.27 7.60
CA ALA A 241 21.22 -0.97 8.84
C ALA A 241 21.84 -2.37 8.85
N LYS A 242 22.25 -2.85 10.02
CA LYS A 242 22.71 -4.24 10.18
C LYS A 242 21.53 -5.22 10.11
N ILE A 243 20.39 -4.86 10.72
CA ILE A 243 19.17 -5.68 10.77
C ILE A 243 17.96 -4.81 10.46
N GLY A 244 17.19 -5.19 9.44
CA GLY A 244 15.86 -4.68 9.21
C GLY A 244 14.84 -5.45 10.04
N LEU A 245 13.79 -4.79 10.50
CA LEU A 245 12.75 -5.44 11.27
C LEU A 245 11.41 -5.32 10.56
N ASN A 246 10.71 -6.45 10.41
CA ASN A 246 9.31 -6.46 10.02
C ASN A 246 8.44 -6.98 11.14
N ILE A 247 7.33 -6.31 11.37
CA ILE A 247 6.20 -6.77 12.20
C ILE A 247 4.96 -6.51 11.40
N PHE A 248 4.21 -7.58 11.07
CA PHE A 248 2.99 -7.45 10.30
C PHE A 248 1.91 -6.69 11.07
N ARG A 249 1.06 -5.99 10.35
CA ARG A 249 -0.17 -5.43 10.87
C ARG A 249 -1.15 -6.56 11.14
N ARG A 250 -1.86 -6.49 12.27
CA ARG A 250 -2.96 -7.39 12.63
C ARG A 250 -4.24 -6.62 12.96
N SER A 251 -4.12 -5.36 13.38
CA SER A 251 -5.25 -4.51 13.77
C SER A 251 -5.82 -3.73 12.59
N VAL A 252 -7.14 -3.57 12.54
CA VAL A 252 -7.84 -2.76 11.52
C VAL A 252 -7.49 -1.28 11.63
N ALA A 253 -7.33 -0.77 12.85
CA ALA A 253 -6.97 0.63 13.12
C ALA A 253 -5.91 0.75 14.23
N PHE A 254 -5.48 1.98 14.54
CA PHE A 254 -4.46 2.25 15.57
C PHE A 254 -5.00 2.14 17.01
N ASP A 255 -6.32 2.06 17.20
CA ASP A 255 -6.93 1.95 18.53
C ASP A 255 -6.69 0.55 19.11
N LYS A 256 -6.38 0.48 20.41
CA LYS A 256 -6.19 -0.78 21.17
C LYS A 256 -7.40 -1.72 21.10
N ARG A 257 -8.60 -1.17 20.94
CA ARG A 257 -9.86 -1.91 20.83
C ARG A 257 -10.19 -2.31 19.39
N SER A 258 -9.33 -1.94 18.44
CA SER A 258 -9.52 -2.29 17.05
C SER A 258 -9.57 -3.81 16.88
N PRO A 259 -10.51 -4.33 16.10
CA PRO A 259 -10.54 -5.75 15.76
C PRO A 259 -9.19 -6.21 15.18
N ARG A 260 -8.77 -7.41 15.54
CA ARG A 260 -7.65 -8.08 14.90
C ARG A 260 -8.16 -8.94 13.75
N VAL A 261 -7.42 -8.99 12.68
CA VAL A 261 -7.67 -9.86 11.55
C VAL A 261 -6.70 -11.02 11.60
N GLU A 262 -7.25 -12.20 11.73
CA GLU A 262 -6.51 -13.46 11.72
C GLU A 262 -6.48 -14.06 10.30
N GLY A 263 -5.55 -14.99 10.03
CA GLY A 263 -5.47 -15.72 8.77
C GLY A 263 -5.01 -14.88 7.57
N ALA A 264 -4.36 -13.73 7.80
CA ALA A 264 -3.68 -13.03 6.72
C ALA A 264 -2.41 -13.80 6.34
N GLU A 265 -2.23 -14.09 5.05
CA GLU A 265 -1.16 -14.93 4.53
C GLU A 265 -0.07 -14.15 3.79
N SER A 266 -0.44 -13.03 3.17
CA SER A 266 0.45 -12.28 2.28
C SER A 266 1.42 -11.37 3.01
N ILE A 267 2.60 -11.17 2.42
CA ILE A 267 3.64 -10.31 2.96
C ILE A 267 3.48 -8.84 2.53
N SER A 268 4.01 -7.95 3.35
CA SER A 268 3.95 -6.50 3.13
C SER A 268 5.02 -6.02 2.14
N PRO A 269 4.86 -4.82 1.53
CA PRO A 269 5.88 -4.22 0.66
C PRO A 269 7.26 -4.16 1.32
N ARG A 270 7.32 -3.88 2.62
CA ARG A 270 8.57 -3.78 3.40
C ARG A 270 9.46 -5.01 3.27
N ILE A 271 8.88 -6.20 3.23
CA ILE A 271 9.63 -7.45 3.09
C ILE A 271 10.40 -7.47 1.77
N TYR A 272 9.73 -7.16 0.67
CA TYR A 272 10.35 -7.07 -0.65
C TYR A 272 11.41 -5.96 -0.70
N GLU A 273 11.13 -4.82 -0.10
CA GLU A 273 12.02 -3.65 -0.07
C GLU A 273 13.30 -3.93 0.74
N LEU A 274 13.18 -4.54 1.93
CA LEU A 274 14.31 -4.96 2.74
C LEU A 274 15.22 -5.92 1.98
N ALA A 275 14.64 -6.98 1.41
CA ALA A 275 15.38 -7.98 0.64
C ALA A 275 16.08 -7.35 -0.59
N ALA A 276 15.38 -6.53 -1.38
CA ALA A 276 15.92 -5.87 -2.57
C ALA A 276 17.06 -4.90 -2.24
N CYS A 277 16.99 -4.22 -1.09
CA CYS A 277 18.05 -3.37 -0.57
C CYS A 277 19.27 -4.17 -0.06
N GLY A 278 19.20 -5.50 -0.02
CA GLY A 278 20.25 -6.36 0.52
C GLY A 278 20.36 -6.29 2.04
N CYS A 279 19.31 -5.87 2.72
CA CYS A 279 19.25 -5.84 4.16
C CYS A 279 18.93 -7.23 4.71
N PHE A 280 19.74 -7.72 5.65
CA PHE A 280 19.32 -8.83 6.50
C PHE A 280 18.16 -8.38 7.37
N PHE A 281 17.10 -9.17 7.47
CA PHE A 281 15.95 -8.79 8.30
C PHE A 281 15.38 -9.98 9.08
N VAL A 282 14.65 -9.66 10.15
CA VAL A 282 13.88 -10.59 10.95
C VAL A 282 12.40 -10.20 10.92
N SER A 283 11.50 -11.15 11.04
CA SER A 283 10.06 -10.93 10.90
C SER A 283 9.24 -11.77 11.86
N ASP A 284 8.03 -11.34 12.20
CA ASP A 284 7.02 -12.27 12.70
C ASP A 284 6.55 -13.19 11.54
N PRO A 285 6.02 -14.41 11.83
CA PRO A 285 5.75 -15.40 10.81
C PRO A 285 4.54 -15.04 9.92
N ARG A 286 4.59 -15.48 8.66
CA ARG A 286 3.54 -15.47 7.64
C ARG A 286 3.78 -16.60 6.66
N ASP A 287 2.71 -17.22 6.15
CA ASP A 287 2.81 -18.36 5.24
C ASP A 287 3.56 -18.00 3.95
N GLU A 288 3.22 -16.88 3.31
CA GLU A 288 3.89 -16.42 2.09
C GLU A 288 5.37 -16.06 2.33
N LEU A 289 5.77 -15.72 3.57
CA LEU A 289 7.17 -15.48 3.90
C LEU A 289 8.00 -16.74 3.70
N ASP A 290 7.54 -17.87 4.20
CA ASP A 290 8.23 -19.15 4.05
C ASP A 290 8.20 -19.66 2.62
N GLU A 291 7.11 -19.45 1.90
CA GLU A 291 6.99 -19.83 0.48
C GLU A 291 8.00 -19.07 -0.40
N ILE A 292 8.18 -17.77 -0.19
CA ILE A 292 9.08 -16.95 -1.00
C ILE A 292 10.55 -17.18 -0.61
N PHE A 293 10.83 -17.27 0.68
CA PHE A 293 12.19 -17.28 1.20
C PHE A 293 12.69 -18.67 1.65
N GLY A 294 11.87 -19.72 1.53
CA GLY A 294 12.26 -21.09 1.85
C GLY A 294 12.71 -21.28 3.30
N GLY A 295 12.13 -20.55 4.25
CA GLY A 295 12.50 -20.57 5.67
C GLY A 295 13.82 -19.87 5.99
N ALA A 296 14.39 -19.09 5.06
CA ALA A 296 15.67 -18.39 5.30
C ALA A 296 15.53 -17.15 6.21
N VAL A 297 14.32 -16.60 6.37
CA VAL A 297 14.07 -15.44 7.24
C VAL A 297 13.95 -15.92 8.69
N PRO A 298 14.81 -15.45 9.63
CA PRO A 298 14.62 -15.74 11.04
C PRO A 298 13.34 -15.10 11.56
N THR A 299 12.52 -15.88 12.26
CA THR A 299 11.24 -15.43 12.79
C THR A 299 11.23 -15.34 14.31
N PHE A 300 10.28 -14.57 14.86
CA PHE A 300 9.99 -14.41 16.28
C PHE A 300 8.48 -14.23 16.48
N GLU A 301 7.98 -14.65 17.63
CA GLU A 301 6.57 -14.46 18.04
C GLU A 301 6.43 -13.56 19.26
N THR A 302 7.46 -13.50 20.10
CA THR A 302 7.47 -12.75 21.36
C THR A 302 8.56 -11.66 21.36
N ALA A 303 8.47 -10.72 22.28
CA ALA A 303 9.47 -9.68 22.49
C ALA A 303 10.82 -10.25 22.96
N ASP A 304 10.80 -11.29 23.77
CA ASP A 304 12.00 -11.97 24.27
C ASP A 304 12.73 -12.67 23.12
N GLU A 305 12.01 -13.44 22.31
CA GLU A 305 12.55 -14.08 21.10
C GLU A 305 13.13 -13.05 20.12
N LEU A 306 12.44 -11.90 19.93
CA LEU A 306 12.96 -10.81 19.11
C LEU A 306 14.31 -10.32 19.64
N GLY A 307 14.41 -10.09 20.95
CA GLY A 307 15.66 -9.68 21.60
C GLY A 307 16.79 -10.69 21.42
N GLU A 308 16.50 -11.98 21.57
CA GLU A 308 17.46 -13.07 21.38
C GLU A 308 17.94 -13.17 19.94
N VAL A 309 17.02 -13.18 18.98
CA VAL A 309 17.31 -13.27 17.54
C VAL A 309 18.15 -12.07 17.09
N VAL A 310 17.79 -10.86 17.51
CA VAL A 310 18.55 -9.64 17.19
C VAL A 310 19.98 -9.74 17.72
N ARG A 311 20.20 -10.08 19.01
CA ARG A 311 21.54 -10.21 19.58
C ARG A 311 22.38 -11.29 18.91
N LYS A 312 21.77 -12.44 18.61
CA LYS A 312 22.40 -13.54 17.88
C LYS A 312 22.97 -13.07 16.53
N TYR A 313 22.19 -12.33 15.78
CA TYR A 313 22.61 -11.91 14.46
C TYR A 313 23.43 -10.61 14.46
N LEU A 314 23.34 -9.75 15.46
CA LEU A 314 24.27 -8.61 15.62
C LEU A 314 25.72 -9.07 15.83
N SER A 315 25.92 -10.22 16.48
CA SER A 315 27.25 -10.80 16.71
C SER A 315 27.79 -11.64 15.54
N ASN A 316 27.06 -11.80 14.44
CA ASN A 316 27.45 -12.71 13.35
C ASN A 316 27.30 -12.06 11.95
N ASP A 317 28.27 -11.22 11.59
CA ASP A 317 28.28 -10.47 10.33
C ASP A 317 28.29 -11.40 9.10
N VAL A 318 29.01 -12.51 9.19
CA VAL A 318 29.16 -13.47 8.09
C VAL A 318 27.81 -14.11 7.77
N GLU A 319 27.10 -14.56 8.78
CA GLU A 319 25.80 -15.20 8.60
C GLU A 319 24.73 -14.20 8.15
N ARG A 320 24.76 -12.96 8.68
CA ARG A 320 23.87 -11.89 8.16
C ARG A 320 24.10 -11.66 6.66
N ALA A 321 25.34 -11.52 6.23
CA ALA A 321 25.67 -11.28 4.83
C ALA A 321 25.24 -12.46 3.93
N ARG A 322 25.43 -13.70 4.39
CA ARG A 322 25.00 -14.91 3.68
C ARG A 322 23.49 -14.94 3.49
N ILE A 323 22.74 -14.75 4.58
CA ILE A 323 21.27 -14.75 4.54
C ILE A 323 20.77 -13.59 3.69
N ALA A 324 21.27 -12.36 3.87
CA ALA A 324 20.88 -11.20 3.05
C ALA A 324 21.05 -11.46 1.54
N GLY A 325 22.08 -12.20 1.14
CA GLY A 325 22.26 -12.66 -0.23
C GLY A 325 21.12 -13.54 -0.71
N LEU A 326 20.74 -14.56 0.06
CA LEU A 326 19.62 -15.46 -0.24
C LEU A 326 18.29 -14.71 -0.34
N LEU A 327 18.01 -13.81 0.63
CA LEU A 327 16.79 -13.04 0.65
C LEU A 327 16.66 -12.14 -0.58
N ARG A 328 17.76 -11.52 -1.00
CA ARG A 328 17.79 -10.68 -2.20
C ARG A 328 17.52 -11.49 -3.47
N GLU A 329 18.08 -12.68 -3.59
CA GLU A 329 17.87 -13.57 -4.74
C GLU A 329 16.43 -14.05 -4.81
N ALA A 330 15.80 -14.33 -3.68
CA ALA A 330 14.42 -14.78 -3.60
C ALA A 330 13.39 -13.74 -4.11
N VAL A 331 13.71 -12.45 -4.05
CA VAL A 331 12.78 -11.39 -4.50
C VAL A 331 13.03 -10.92 -5.94
N VAL A 332 13.99 -11.50 -6.64
CA VAL A 332 14.18 -11.23 -8.08
C VAL A 332 12.88 -11.59 -8.82
N GLY A 333 12.32 -10.64 -9.60
CA GLY A 333 11.02 -10.84 -10.25
C GLY A 333 9.80 -10.44 -9.42
N HIS A 334 9.97 -9.99 -8.17
CA HIS A 334 8.88 -9.42 -7.36
C HIS A 334 8.81 -7.89 -7.45
N THR A 335 9.05 -7.34 -8.62
CA THR A 335 9.07 -5.89 -8.88
C THR A 335 7.70 -5.35 -9.23
N TRP A 336 7.52 -4.04 -9.15
CA TRP A 336 6.31 -3.40 -9.69
C TRP A 336 6.18 -3.57 -11.20
N ALA A 337 7.29 -3.78 -11.94
CA ALA A 337 7.25 -4.08 -13.36
C ALA A 337 6.55 -5.42 -13.64
N ASN A 338 6.89 -6.47 -12.91
CA ASN A 338 6.20 -7.78 -13.02
C ASN A 338 4.73 -7.71 -12.56
N ARG A 339 4.42 -6.88 -11.54
CA ARG A 339 3.03 -6.68 -11.10
C ARG A 339 2.20 -5.94 -12.14
N ALA A 340 2.78 -4.93 -12.80
CA ALA A 340 2.13 -4.21 -13.90
C ALA A 340 1.85 -5.12 -15.09
N GLU A 341 2.81 -5.96 -15.49
CA GLU A 341 2.63 -6.94 -16.54
C GLU A 341 1.49 -7.92 -16.22
N ARG A 342 1.48 -8.49 -15.01
CA ARG A 342 0.41 -9.39 -14.56
C ARG A 342 -0.95 -8.70 -14.57
N LEU A 343 -1.05 -7.48 -14.03
CA LEU A 343 -2.27 -6.68 -14.02
C LEU A 343 -2.81 -6.48 -15.44
N MET A 344 -1.93 -6.14 -16.39
CA MET A 344 -2.33 -5.90 -17.78
C MET A 344 -2.71 -7.18 -18.50
N ASN A 345 -2.09 -8.31 -18.18
CA ASN A 345 -2.47 -9.62 -18.73
C ASN A 345 -3.86 -10.04 -18.25
N ASP A 346 -4.16 -9.91 -16.95
CA ASP A 346 -5.48 -10.19 -16.38
C ASP A 346 -6.54 -9.28 -16.98
N LEU A 347 -6.24 -7.99 -17.14
CA LEU A 347 -7.14 -7.02 -17.77
C LEU A 347 -7.41 -7.36 -19.25
N GLY A 348 -6.37 -7.75 -19.99
CA GLY A 348 -6.49 -8.18 -21.39
C GLY A 348 -7.36 -9.43 -21.55
N ALA A 349 -7.17 -10.43 -20.71
CA ALA A 349 -7.98 -11.65 -20.68
C ALA A 349 -9.45 -11.34 -20.36
N HIS A 350 -9.70 -10.46 -19.38
CA HIS A 350 -11.07 -10.01 -19.05
C HIS A 350 -11.76 -9.32 -20.24
N VAL A 351 -11.06 -8.47 -20.99
CA VAL A 351 -11.60 -7.79 -22.19
C VAL A 351 -11.95 -8.79 -23.27
N GLN A 352 -11.12 -9.80 -23.53
CA GLN A 352 -11.36 -10.83 -24.54
C GLN A 352 -12.60 -11.68 -24.19
N GLN A 353 -12.71 -12.16 -22.96
CA GLN A 353 -13.86 -12.95 -22.50
C GLN A 353 -15.20 -12.21 -22.66
N ARG A 354 -15.22 -10.90 -22.39
CA ARG A 354 -16.44 -10.10 -22.58
C ARG A 354 -16.81 -9.95 -24.06
N SER A 355 -15.83 -9.70 -24.92
CA SER A 355 -16.07 -9.57 -26.35
C SER A 355 -16.64 -10.88 -26.97
N GLU A 356 -16.14 -12.03 -26.54
CA GLU A 356 -16.66 -13.34 -26.97
C GLU A 356 -18.08 -13.59 -26.45
N SER A 357 -18.38 -13.18 -25.21
CA SER A 357 -19.73 -13.35 -24.63
C SER A 357 -20.77 -12.44 -25.30
N GLU A 358 -20.40 -11.25 -25.72
CA GLU A 358 -21.27 -10.32 -26.45
C GLU A 358 -21.58 -10.80 -27.88
N VAL A 359 -20.61 -11.45 -28.55
CA VAL A 359 -20.81 -12.03 -29.90
C VAL A 359 -21.74 -13.25 -29.87
N ILE A 360 -21.74 -14.04 -28.80
CA ILE A 360 -22.61 -15.23 -28.66
C ILE A 360 -24.09 -14.84 -28.39
N GLN A 361 -24.32 -13.65 -27.83
CA GLN A 361 -25.67 -13.15 -27.49
C GLN A 361 -26.37 -12.36 -28.64
N THR A 362 -25.65 -12.05 -29.70
CA THR A 362 -26.17 -11.42 -30.94
C THR A 362 -26.43 -12.46 -32.02
#